data_1ebf5bc2413ddfecc881d23cf230fe6a
#
_entry.id   1ebf5bc2413ddfecc881d23cf230fe6a
#
_cell.length_a   1.000
_cell.length_b   1.000
_cell.length_c   1.000
_cell.angle_alpha   90.00
_cell.angle_beta   90.00
_cell.angle_gamma   90.00
#
_symmetry.space_group_name_H-M   'P 1'
#
loop_
_entity.id
_entity.type
_entity.pdbx_description
1 polymer ?
#
loop_
_entity_poly.entity_id
_entity_poly.type
_entity_poly.pdbx_seq_one_letter_code
_entity_poly.pdbx_strand_id
1 'polypeptide(L)'
;GTITTVDNQQNGTRVSAPWIAIDAQGDSQAATLAPPEDLTKVGWYGRSAWFGQDKGSSVMTSHINYAGKASYGSIFITLRKGDPITITDSKGNVYHYVVENDPFYLNKSNQEEYKKQTQNTINKMNGENKLVLVTCGGAYVGGNLGYEDNVIVSAKLANNDKSGVKAGKDK
;
A
#
# COMPACT_ATOMS: atom_id res chain seq x y z
N GLY A 1 11.86 4.40 7.45
CA GLY A 1 10.89 5.47 7.41
C GLY A 1 9.57 5.13 8.05
N THR A 2 8.63 6.01 7.91
CA THR A 2 7.28 5.81 8.45
C THR A 2 6.24 6.06 7.37
N ILE A 3 5.09 5.42 7.56
CA ILE A 3 3.86 5.74 6.84
C ILE A 3 2.87 6.25 7.87
N THR A 4 2.29 7.41 7.62
CA THR A 4 1.28 8.00 8.50
C THR A 4 -0.03 8.10 7.74
N THR A 5 -1.07 7.52 8.30
CA THR A 5 -2.42 7.55 7.72
C THR A 5 -3.40 8.00 8.79
N VAL A 6 -4.68 7.97 8.46
CA VAL A 6 -5.75 8.20 9.44
C VAL A 6 -6.48 6.88 9.66
N ASP A 7 -6.95 6.67 10.87
CA ASP A 7 -7.78 5.52 11.23
C ASP A 7 -9.21 6.01 11.36
N ASN A 8 -10.03 5.71 10.37
CA ASN A 8 -11.40 6.20 10.37
C ASN A 8 -12.32 5.43 11.32
N GLN A 9 -11.88 4.30 11.85
CA GLN A 9 -12.60 3.65 12.94
C GLN A 9 -12.33 4.36 14.27
N GLN A 10 -11.29 5.19 14.32
CA GLN A 10 -10.93 5.97 15.50
C GLN A 10 -11.08 7.45 15.22
N ASN A 11 -12.15 7.83 14.54
CA ASN A 11 -12.50 9.23 14.27
C ASN A 11 -11.43 10.00 13.51
N GLY A 12 -10.73 9.34 12.62
CA GLY A 12 -9.71 9.98 11.81
C GLY A 12 -8.43 10.29 12.56
N THR A 13 -8.17 9.60 13.65
CA THR A 13 -6.93 9.77 14.41
C THR A 13 -5.75 9.39 13.52
N ARG A 14 -4.70 10.19 13.56
CA ARG A 14 -3.49 9.90 12.79
C ARG A 14 -2.72 8.76 13.44
N VAL A 15 -2.29 7.81 12.62
CA VAL A 15 -1.50 6.67 13.07
C VAL A 15 -0.29 6.53 12.19
N SER A 16 0.82 6.12 12.78
CA SER A 16 2.08 5.94 12.05
C SER A 16 2.63 4.55 12.28
N ALA A 17 3.24 4.01 11.24
CA ALA A 17 3.92 2.73 11.31
C ALA A 17 5.29 2.84 10.67
N PRO A 18 6.28 2.09 11.14
CA PRO A 18 7.52 1.96 10.41
C PRO A 18 7.30 1.12 9.15
N TRP A 19 8.06 1.41 8.10
CA TRP A 19 8.05 0.55 6.93
C TRP A 19 9.46 0.09 6.61
N ILE A 20 9.54 -1.08 5.97
CA ILE A 20 10.79 -1.68 5.54
C ILE A 20 10.65 -2.10 4.09
N ALA A 21 11.77 -2.17 3.37
CA ALA A 21 11.77 -2.73 2.03
C ALA A 21 11.62 -4.24 2.11
N ILE A 22 10.81 -4.79 1.23
CA ILE A 22 10.61 -6.23 1.12
C ILE A 22 10.82 -6.66 -0.33
N ASP A 23 11.25 -7.90 -0.50
CA ASP A 23 11.39 -8.50 -1.82
C ASP A 23 10.19 -9.38 -2.11
N ALA A 24 9.91 -9.56 -3.40
CA ALA A 24 8.90 -10.50 -3.82
C ALA A 24 9.36 -11.92 -3.53
N GLN A 25 8.42 -12.80 -3.20
CA GLN A 25 8.68 -14.21 -3.07
C GLN A 25 8.58 -14.87 -4.44
N GLY A 26 9.56 -15.70 -4.79
CA GLY A 26 9.60 -16.37 -6.07
C GLY A 26 10.23 -15.52 -7.17
N ASP A 27 10.14 -16.00 -8.40
CA ASP A 27 10.71 -15.28 -9.54
C ASP A 27 9.81 -14.12 -9.95
N SER A 28 10.28 -13.32 -10.90
CA SER A 28 9.58 -12.10 -11.29
C SER A 28 8.21 -12.35 -11.91
N GLN A 29 8.00 -13.51 -12.49
CA GLN A 29 6.71 -13.82 -13.13
C GLN A 29 5.69 -14.31 -12.11
N ALA A 30 6.15 -15.08 -11.15
CA ALA A 30 5.30 -15.69 -10.15
C ALA A 30 5.42 -15.01 -8.78
N ALA A 31 6.09 -13.90 -8.72
CA ALA A 31 6.33 -13.22 -7.45
C ALA A 31 5.04 -12.84 -6.77
N THR A 32 4.95 -13.15 -5.50
CA THR A 32 3.78 -12.86 -4.69
C THR A 32 4.10 -11.69 -3.77
N LEU A 33 3.17 -10.75 -3.70
CA LEU A 33 3.29 -9.65 -2.77
C LEU A 33 2.91 -10.14 -1.38
N ALA A 34 3.91 -10.53 -0.64
CA ALA A 34 3.70 -10.95 0.73
C ALA A 34 3.91 -9.77 1.67
N PRO A 35 3.06 -9.60 2.68
CA PRO A 35 3.32 -8.58 3.69
C PRO A 35 4.51 -9.00 4.56
N PRO A 36 5.13 -8.06 5.29
CA PRO A 36 6.25 -8.38 6.16
C PRO A 36 5.83 -9.35 7.26
N GLU A 37 6.74 -10.21 7.68
CA GLU A 37 6.46 -11.11 8.78
C GLU A 37 6.25 -10.35 10.10
N ASP A 38 6.91 -9.22 10.24
CA ASP A 38 6.75 -8.37 11.42
C ASP A 38 5.45 -7.59 11.31
N LEU A 39 4.48 -7.93 12.16
CA LEU A 39 3.16 -7.32 12.13
C LEU A 39 3.15 -5.85 12.52
N THR A 40 4.24 -5.35 13.08
CA THR A 40 4.34 -3.95 13.46
C THR A 40 4.86 -3.07 12.35
N LYS A 41 5.13 -3.64 11.18
CA LYS A 41 5.72 -2.91 10.06
C LYS A 41 4.90 -3.05 8.79
N VAL A 42 5.00 -2.05 7.95
CA VAL A 42 4.45 -2.06 6.60
C VAL A 42 5.61 -2.36 5.65
N GLY A 43 5.36 -3.12 4.60
CA GLY A 43 6.40 -3.44 3.63
C GLY A 43 6.29 -2.60 2.38
N TRP A 44 7.39 -2.02 1.91
CA TRP A 44 7.46 -1.44 0.58
C TRP A 44 8.05 -2.48 -0.36
N TYR A 45 7.33 -2.78 -1.43
CA TYR A 45 7.76 -3.78 -2.40
C TYR A 45 8.92 -3.21 -3.23
N GLY A 46 10.10 -3.79 -3.06
CA GLY A 46 11.33 -3.24 -3.62
C GLY A 46 11.42 -3.22 -5.13
N ARG A 47 10.57 -3.97 -5.84
CA ARG A 47 10.49 -3.93 -7.30
C ARG A 47 9.50 -2.91 -7.82
N SER A 48 8.77 -2.26 -6.93
CA SER A 48 7.86 -1.20 -7.32
C SER A 48 8.60 0.12 -7.41
N ALA A 49 7.91 1.17 -7.87
CA ALA A 49 8.53 2.48 -7.99
C ALA A 49 8.82 3.08 -6.62
N TRP A 50 9.87 3.88 -6.55
CA TRP A 50 10.12 4.67 -5.36
C TRP A 50 9.10 5.79 -5.29
N PHE A 51 8.89 6.31 -4.09
CA PHE A 51 7.90 7.36 -3.85
C PHE A 51 8.25 8.65 -4.59
N GLY A 52 7.23 9.38 -5.02
CA GLY A 52 7.39 10.71 -5.60
C GLY A 52 8.01 10.77 -6.99
N GLN A 53 8.14 9.64 -7.66
CA GLN A 53 8.69 9.60 -9.01
C GLN A 53 7.64 10.02 -10.04
N ASP A 54 8.07 10.21 -11.28
CA ASP A 54 7.13 10.58 -12.33
C ASP A 54 6.19 9.43 -12.69
N LYS A 55 6.68 8.22 -12.68
CA LYS A 55 5.94 7.06 -13.16
C LYS A 55 6.06 5.87 -12.24
N GLY A 56 5.06 5.01 -12.32
CA GLY A 56 5.06 3.71 -11.69
C GLY A 56 4.37 3.68 -10.35
N SER A 57 3.82 2.53 -10.03
CA SER A 57 3.16 2.32 -8.73
C SER A 57 4.19 2.06 -7.66
N SER A 58 4.06 2.78 -6.55
CA SER A 58 4.82 2.53 -5.33
C SER A 58 3.94 1.69 -4.43
N VAL A 59 4.34 0.44 -4.16
CA VAL A 59 3.45 -0.55 -3.56
C VAL A 59 3.88 -0.86 -2.14
N MET A 60 2.94 -0.79 -1.21
CA MET A 60 3.16 -1.16 0.17
C MET A 60 2.12 -2.17 0.62
N THR A 61 2.53 -3.10 1.47
CA THR A 61 1.66 -4.18 1.94
C THR A 61 1.68 -4.27 3.45
N SER A 62 0.60 -4.78 4.01
CA SER A 62 0.52 -5.07 5.43
C SER A 62 -0.53 -6.16 5.64
N HIS A 63 -0.35 -6.98 6.67
CA HIS A 63 -1.39 -7.90 7.09
C HIS A 63 -2.59 -7.12 7.61
N ILE A 64 -3.79 -7.67 7.44
CA ILE A 64 -4.96 -7.11 8.09
C ILE A 64 -4.99 -7.52 9.57
N ASN A 65 -4.72 -8.78 9.82
CA ASN A 65 -4.49 -9.30 11.19
C ASN A 65 -3.72 -10.61 11.10
N TYR A 66 -3.23 -11.06 12.23
CA TYR A 66 -2.57 -12.36 12.32
C TYR A 66 -2.64 -12.83 13.76
N ALA A 67 -3.05 -14.09 13.96
CA ALA A 67 -3.14 -14.71 15.29
C ALA A 67 -3.98 -13.86 16.26
N GLY A 68 -5.07 -13.28 15.78
CA GLY A 68 -5.98 -12.50 16.61
C GLY A 68 -5.55 -11.07 16.88
N LYS A 69 -4.41 -10.64 16.32
CA LYS A 69 -3.93 -9.26 16.50
C LYS A 69 -4.10 -8.47 15.21
N ALA A 70 -4.62 -7.25 15.34
CA ALA A 70 -4.76 -6.35 14.20
C ALA A 70 -3.39 -5.84 13.74
N SER A 71 -3.24 -5.68 12.45
CA SER A 71 -2.06 -5.07 11.85
C SER A 71 -2.49 -3.85 11.04
N TYR A 72 -1.54 -3.19 10.37
CA TYR A 72 -1.85 -1.91 9.71
C TYR A 72 -2.80 -2.03 8.53
N GLY A 73 -2.93 -3.22 7.95
CA GLY A 73 -3.95 -3.44 6.92
C GLY A 73 -5.36 -3.17 7.42
N SER A 74 -5.62 -3.37 8.71
CA SER A 74 -6.92 -3.06 9.29
C SER A 74 -7.23 -1.57 9.26
N ILE A 75 -6.21 -0.72 9.16
CA ILE A 75 -6.37 0.72 9.02
C ILE A 75 -6.53 1.07 7.54
N PHE A 76 -5.78 0.41 6.67
CA PHE A 76 -5.88 0.66 5.23
C PHE A 76 -7.31 0.53 4.72
N ILE A 77 -8.04 -0.47 5.19
CA ILE A 77 -9.42 -0.70 4.72
C ILE A 77 -10.41 0.36 5.22
N THR A 78 -10.00 1.21 6.15
CA THR A 78 -10.85 2.31 6.62
C THR A 78 -10.66 3.58 5.82
N LEU A 79 -9.65 3.63 4.96
CA LEU A 79 -9.33 4.83 4.20
C LEU A 79 -10.43 5.14 3.19
N ARG A 80 -10.65 6.43 2.97
CA ARG A 80 -11.68 6.91 2.04
C ARG A 80 -11.08 7.99 1.15
N LYS A 81 -11.70 8.20 0.02
CA LYS A 81 -11.27 9.23 -0.93
C LYS A 81 -11.05 10.55 -0.20
N GLY A 82 -9.91 11.17 -0.43
CA GLY A 82 -9.54 12.43 0.19
C GLY A 82 -8.66 12.32 1.41
N ASP A 83 -8.49 11.12 1.96
CA ASP A 83 -7.66 10.95 3.15
C ASP A 83 -6.18 11.14 2.83
N PRO A 84 -5.42 11.78 3.72
CA PRO A 84 -4.00 12.00 3.50
C PRO A 84 -3.17 10.79 3.90
N ILE A 85 -2.09 10.56 3.16
CA ILE A 85 -1.06 9.59 3.52
C ILE A 85 0.29 10.28 3.38
N THR A 86 1.11 10.18 4.41
CA THR A 86 2.46 10.74 4.40
C THR A 86 3.47 9.63 4.53
N ILE A 87 4.44 9.59 3.62
CA ILE A 87 5.55 8.65 3.66
C ILE A 87 6.81 9.43 3.99
N THR A 88 7.60 8.94 4.93
CA THR A 88 8.94 9.49 5.17
C THR A 88 9.96 8.40 4.96
N ASP A 89 11.15 8.78 4.52
CA ASP A 89 12.25 7.83 4.41
C ASP A 89 13.33 8.13 5.47
N SER A 90 14.36 7.31 5.50
CA SER A 90 15.41 7.45 6.51
C SER A 90 16.29 8.68 6.31
N LYS A 91 16.19 9.30 5.15
CA LYS A 91 16.95 10.52 4.85
C LYS A 91 16.18 11.79 5.12
N GLY A 92 14.96 11.66 5.63
CA GLY A 92 14.11 12.81 5.95
C GLY A 92 13.28 13.32 4.78
N ASN A 93 13.27 12.64 3.66
CA ASN A 93 12.39 13.02 2.56
C ASN A 93 10.94 12.68 2.93
N VAL A 94 10.03 13.55 2.52
CA VAL A 94 8.62 13.42 2.85
C VAL A 94 7.80 13.45 1.57
N TYR A 95 6.87 12.51 1.45
CA TYR A 95 6.04 12.36 0.26
C TYR A 95 4.59 12.38 0.70
N HIS A 96 3.79 13.27 0.12
CA HIS A 96 2.38 13.42 0.48
C HIS A 96 1.49 12.86 -0.62
N TYR A 97 0.61 11.95 -0.22
CA TYR A 97 -0.36 11.35 -1.12
C TYR A 97 -1.77 11.61 -0.59
N VAL A 98 -2.74 11.51 -1.48
CA VAL A 98 -4.16 11.65 -1.14
C VAL A 98 -4.89 10.46 -1.74
N VAL A 99 -5.67 9.76 -0.94
CA VAL A 99 -6.46 8.61 -1.39
C VAL A 99 -7.42 9.07 -2.48
N GLU A 100 -7.41 8.38 -3.62
CA GLU A 100 -8.21 8.79 -4.77
C GLU A 100 -9.53 8.04 -4.89
N ASN A 101 -9.65 6.86 -4.30
CA ASN A 101 -10.86 6.06 -4.34
C ASN A 101 -11.02 5.30 -3.04
N ASP A 102 -12.27 4.97 -2.70
CA ASP A 102 -12.52 4.06 -1.59
C ASP A 102 -11.86 2.70 -1.85
N PRO A 103 -11.59 1.91 -0.82
CA PRO A 103 -10.91 0.62 -1.01
C PRO A 103 -11.61 -0.28 -2.01
N PHE A 104 -10.84 -0.93 -2.86
CA PHE A 104 -11.33 -1.85 -3.87
C PHE A 104 -11.04 -3.28 -3.44
N TYR A 105 -12.10 -4.11 -3.40
CA TYR A 105 -11.98 -5.51 -2.98
C TYR A 105 -11.88 -6.38 -4.22
N LEU A 106 -10.77 -7.11 -4.33
CA LEU A 106 -10.46 -7.93 -5.49
C LEU A 106 -10.49 -9.40 -5.08
N ASN A 107 -11.49 -10.13 -5.59
CA ASN A 107 -11.69 -11.53 -5.21
C ASN A 107 -10.59 -12.41 -5.81
N LYS A 108 -9.90 -13.15 -4.95
CA LYS A 108 -8.77 -14.00 -5.34
C LYS A 108 -9.20 -15.21 -6.19
N SER A 109 -10.46 -15.62 -6.10
CA SER A 109 -10.97 -16.75 -6.88
C SER A 109 -11.26 -16.41 -8.32
N ASN A 110 -11.44 -15.14 -8.64
CA ASN A 110 -11.66 -14.70 -10.01
C ASN A 110 -10.32 -14.44 -10.66
N GLN A 111 -9.71 -15.48 -11.22
CA GLN A 111 -8.34 -15.45 -11.71
C GLN A 111 -8.11 -14.41 -12.80
N GLU A 112 -9.03 -14.30 -13.75
CA GLU A 112 -8.86 -13.35 -14.84
C GLU A 112 -8.92 -11.91 -14.36
N GLU A 113 -9.92 -11.58 -13.57
CA GLU A 113 -10.06 -10.23 -13.03
C GLU A 113 -8.93 -9.90 -12.08
N TYR A 114 -8.52 -10.86 -11.26
CA TYR A 114 -7.41 -10.69 -10.34
C TYR A 114 -6.12 -10.33 -11.09
N LYS A 115 -5.81 -11.09 -12.13
CA LYS A 115 -4.61 -10.86 -12.92
C LYS A 115 -4.66 -9.51 -13.62
N LYS A 116 -5.80 -9.18 -14.21
CA LYS A 116 -5.98 -7.92 -14.92
C LYS A 116 -5.80 -6.72 -13.98
N GLN A 117 -6.44 -6.74 -12.83
CA GLN A 117 -6.34 -5.64 -11.89
C GLN A 117 -4.94 -5.53 -11.27
N THR A 118 -4.30 -6.64 -11.02
CA THR A 118 -2.92 -6.64 -10.54
C THR A 118 -2.00 -5.95 -11.54
N GLN A 119 -2.16 -6.24 -12.83
CA GLN A 119 -1.34 -5.60 -13.86
C GLN A 119 -1.67 -4.12 -14.01
N ASN A 120 -2.93 -3.75 -13.83
CA ASN A 120 -3.35 -2.36 -14.05
C ASN A 120 -3.10 -1.44 -12.86
N THR A 121 -2.85 -2.00 -11.69
CA THR A 121 -2.65 -1.21 -10.48
C THR A 121 -1.32 -1.53 -9.81
N ILE A 122 -1.17 -2.74 -9.31
CA ILE A 122 -0.02 -3.10 -8.48
C ILE A 122 1.27 -3.09 -9.29
N ASN A 123 1.24 -3.71 -10.47
CA ASN A 123 2.44 -3.86 -11.30
C ASN A 123 2.56 -2.81 -12.39
N LYS A 124 1.79 -1.73 -12.30
CA LYS A 124 1.81 -0.72 -13.34
C LYS A 124 3.00 0.20 -13.18
N MET A 125 3.92 0.14 -14.12
CA MET A 125 5.15 0.92 -14.07
C MET A 125 5.18 2.09 -15.06
N ASN A 126 4.21 2.18 -15.94
CA ASN A 126 4.21 3.21 -17.00
C ASN A 126 3.17 4.30 -16.83
N GLY A 127 2.36 4.24 -15.78
CA GLY A 127 1.41 5.30 -15.46
C GLY A 127 2.03 6.31 -14.51
N GLU A 128 1.32 7.40 -14.22
CA GLU A 128 1.83 8.36 -13.25
C GLU A 128 2.01 7.68 -11.88
N ASN A 129 2.91 8.23 -11.08
CA ASN A 129 3.20 7.64 -9.79
C ASN A 129 1.95 7.65 -8.90
N LYS A 130 1.65 6.49 -8.34
CA LYS A 130 0.59 6.32 -7.35
C LYS A 130 1.12 5.47 -6.21
N LEU A 131 0.63 5.74 -5.02
CA LEU A 131 0.86 4.87 -3.89
C LEU A 131 -0.26 3.84 -3.87
N VAL A 132 0.08 2.57 -3.85
CA VAL A 132 -0.88 1.48 -3.83
C VAL A 132 -0.67 0.69 -2.56
N LEU A 133 -1.66 0.70 -1.68
CA LEU A 133 -1.63 -0.07 -0.44
C LEU A 133 -2.43 -1.34 -0.64
N VAL A 134 -1.85 -2.48 -0.25
CA VAL A 134 -2.47 -3.78 -0.45
C VAL A 134 -2.57 -4.52 0.87
N THR A 135 -3.74 -5.05 1.17
CA THR A 135 -3.96 -5.92 2.32
C THR A 135 -5.01 -6.97 1.95
N CYS A 136 -5.46 -7.74 2.93
CA CYS A 136 -6.50 -8.74 2.73
C CYS A 136 -7.83 -8.23 3.26
N GLY A 137 -8.93 -8.88 2.87
CA GLY A 137 -10.26 -8.51 3.36
C GLY A 137 -11.31 -9.50 2.90
N GLY A 138 -12.58 -9.14 3.12
CA GLY A 138 -13.68 -10.05 2.85
C GLY A 138 -13.73 -11.17 3.87
N ALA A 139 -14.39 -12.27 3.53
CA ALA A 139 -14.51 -13.39 4.44
C ALA A 139 -13.20 -14.18 4.55
N TYR A 140 -12.93 -14.71 5.72
CA TYR A 140 -11.81 -15.62 5.89
C TYR A 140 -12.27 -17.01 5.47
N VAL A 141 -11.66 -17.55 4.41
CA VAL A 141 -12.02 -18.85 3.86
C VAL A 141 -11.01 -19.93 4.16
N GLY A 142 -9.89 -19.56 4.79
CA GLY A 142 -8.88 -20.54 5.21
C GLY A 142 -8.07 -21.13 4.07
N GLY A 143 -7.33 -22.17 4.36
CA GLY A 143 -6.50 -22.86 3.39
C GLY A 143 -5.43 -21.94 2.81
N ASN A 144 -5.10 -22.17 1.55
CA ASN A 144 -4.07 -21.37 0.89
C ASN A 144 -4.53 -19.96 0.53
N LEU A 145 -5.84 -19.72 0.48
CA LEU A 145 -6.36 -18.40 0.15
C LEU A 145 -6.35 -17.43 1.34
N GLY A 146 -6.57 -17.93 2.55
CA GLY A 146 -6.71 -17.11 3.74
C GLY A 146 -7.99 -16.28 3.70
N TYR A 147 -7.90 -15.00 3.38
CA TYR A 147 -9.06 -14.16 3.12
C TYR A 147 -9.43 -14.24 1.64
N GLU A 148 -10.72 -14.08 1.34
CA GLU A 148 -11.19 -14.23 -0.05
C GLU A 148 -10.75 -13.11 -0.96
N ASP A 149 -10.46 -11.93 -0.42
CA ASP A 149 -10.11 -10.76 -1.22
C ASP A 149 -8.74 -10.20 -0.86
N ASN A 150 -8.11 -9.58 -1.85
CA ASN A 150 -7.12 -8.54 -1.59
C ASN A 150 -7.86 -7.21 -1.59
N VAL A 151 -7.43 -6.30 -0.74
CA VAL A 151 -8.00 -4.95 -0.69
C VAL A 151 -6.94 -3.98 -1.15
N ILE A 152 -7.30 -3.15 -2.11
CA ILE A 152 -6.38 -2.21 -2.75
C ILE A 152 -6.85 -0.80 -2.47
N VAL A 153 -5.95 0.03 -1.96
CA VAL A 153 -6.18 1.46 -1.78
C VAL A 153 -5.18 2.20 -2.66
N SER A 154 -5.67 3.06 -3.53
CA SER A 154 -4.83 3.83 -4.44
C SER A 154 -4.85 5.29 -4.03
N ALA A 155 -3.67 5.91 -4.03
CA ALA A 155 -3.51 7.31 -3.68
C ALA A 155 -2.59 7.99 -4.69
N LYS A 156 -2.87 9.25 -4.97
CA LYS A 156 -2.07 10.05 -5.89
C LYS A 156 -1.24 11.08 -5.13
N LEU A 157 -0.16 11.54 -5.74
CA LEU A 157 0.63 12.61 -5.16
C LEU A 157 -0.23 13.86 -4.98
N ALA A 158 -0.05 14.54 -3.87
CA ALA A 158 -0.72 15.81 -3.64
C ALA A 158 -0.22 16.83 -4.67
N ASN A 159 -1.10 17.77 -5.05
CA ASN A 159 -0.83 18.65 -6.18
C ASN A 159 0.47 19.43 -6.06
N ASN A 160 0.82 19.88 -4.89
CA ASN A 160 2.00 20.69 -4.71
C ASN A 160 3.17 19.90 -4.15
N ASP A 161 3.14 18.58 -4.30
CA ASP A 161 4.19 17.72 -3.81
C ASP A 161 4.64 16.79 -4.92
N LYS A 162 4.93 17.37 -6.08
CA LYS A 162 5.29 16.59 -7.23
C LYS A 162 6.50 15.75 -6.99
N SER A 163 7.36 16.18 -6.14
CA SER A 163 8.51 15.40 -5.80
C SER A 163 8.87 15.69 -4.37
N GLY A 164 8.56 14.77 -3.51
CA GLY A 164 8.95 14.88 -2.12
C GLY A 164 10.44 14.95 -1.94
N VAL A 165 11.16 14.37 -2.89
CA VAL A 165 12.62 14.46 -2.87
C VAL A 165 13.07 15.89 -2.95
N LYS A 166 12.47 16.68 -3.83
CA LYS A 166 12.84 18.06 -3.94
C LYS A 166 12.53 18.82 -2.68
N ALA A 167 11.37 18.60 -2.14
CA ALA A 167 10.98 19.28 -0.93
C ALA A 167 11.96 19.01 0.20
N GLY A 168 12.56 17.87 0.21
CA GLY A 168 13.49 17.52 1.28
C GLY A 168 14.86 18.11 1.11
N LYS A 169 15.18 18.67 -0.02
CA LYS A 169 16.55 19.08 -0.20
C LYS A 169 16.80 20.34 -0.96
N ASP A 170 15.77 20.92 -1.46
CA ASP A 170 15.99 22.16 -2.11
C ASP A 170 16.12 23.25 -1.15
N LYS A 171 16.80 23.13 -0.41
CA LYS A 171 16.67 24.13 0.55
C LYS A 171 17.90 24.70 0.96
#